data_a7d26b89ff98159412c253d58702a52e
#
_entry.id   a7d26b89ff98159412c253d58702a52e
#
_cell.length_a   1.000
_cell.length_b   1.000
_cell.length_c   1.000
_cell.angle_alpha   90.00
_cell.angle_beta   90.00
_cell.angle_gamma   90.00
#
_symmetry.space_group_name_H-M   'P 1'
#
loop_
_entity.id
_entity.type
_entity.pdbx_description
1 polymer ?
#
loop_
_entity_poly.entity_id
_entity_poly.type
_entity_poly.pdbx_seq_one_letter_code
_entity_poly.pdbx_strand_id
1 'polypeptide(L)'
;YTTFMSYSPPGLMTSTEVQTRSFIQKVYGWMSLGLAVTGACALYMASDPRMIMGLVQNRVLLYGLMAAELGLVVFLSGWVRTMEVGTARFAFVFYSALTGVTLSTIFLIYTAGSIATAFFITGGLFGAMSAYGYATKTDLTSMGSFMIMGLIGIILASLVNMWARSAAVEWALSYLSILVFVGLTAYDTQKLKALNTEVRDADGTTKLAILGALTLYLDFINLFMSLLRIMGRRR
;
A
#
# COMPACT_ATOMS: atom_id res chain seq x y z
N TYR A 1 33.22 10.29 39.43
CA TYR A 1 32.34 10.14 38.26
C TYR A 1 31.01 9.57 38.75
N THR A 2 30.01 10.46 38.88
CA THR A 2 28.67 10.10 39.37
C THR A 2 27.80 9.91 38.11
N THR A 3 27.50 8.64 37.79
CA THR A 3 26.55 8.27 36.75
C THR A 3 25.13 8.64 37.23
N PHE A 4 24.55 9.70 36.74
CA PHE A 4 23.13 10.00 36.92
C PHE A 4 22.32 8.94 36.16
N MET A 5 21.84 7.92 36.87
CA MET A 5 20.73 7.10 36.38
C MET A 5 19.48 7.97 36.33
N SER A 6 19.02 8.31 35.10
CA SER A 6 17.73 8.97 34.93
C SER A 6 16.62 7.98 35.29
N TYR A 7 16.04 8.15 36.46
CA TYR A 7 14.84 7.45 36.88
C TYR A 7 13.66 7.97 36.06
N SER A 8 13.18 7.20 35.10
CA SER A 8 11.91 7.44 34.41
C SER A 8 10.81 6.73 35.20
N PRO A 9 9.80 7.43 35.75
CA PRO A 9 8.69 6.78 36.46
C PRO A 9 7.93 5.86 35.49
N PRO A 10 7.51 4.67 35.94
CA PRO A 10 6.74 3.74 35.11
C PRO A 10 5.39 4.38 34.73
N GLY A 11 5.16 4.55 33.42
CA GLY A 11 3.91 5.10 32.85
C GLY A 11 4.07 6.36 31.99
N LEU A 12 5.20 7.05 32.00
CA LEU A 12 5.45 8.16 31.07
C LEU A 12 6.15 7.64 29.81
N MET A 13 5.48 7.82 28.66
CA MET A 13 6.10 7.52 27.35
C MET A 13 7.33 8.40 27.18
N THR A 14 8.41 7.82 26.67
CA THR A 14 9.61 8.59 26.30
C THR A 14 9.27 9.54 25.14
N SER A 15 10.00 10.66 25.01
CA SER A 15 9.81 11.60 23.90
C SER A 15 9.91 10.90 22.54
N THR A 16 10.77 9.89 22.42
CA THR A 16 10.94 9.06 21.23
C THR A 16 9.70 8.20 20.92
N GLU A 17 9.08 7.61 21.95
CA GLU A 17 7.85 6.81 21.75
C GLU A 17 6.68 7.67 21.30
N VAL A 18 6.52 8.87 21.88
CA VAL A 18 5.49 9.84 21.47
C VAL A 18 5.69 10.27 20.01
N GLN A 19 6.92 10.58 19.62
CA GLN A 19 7.25 10.95 18.25
C GLN A 19 6.97 9.80 17.26
N THR A 20 7.38 8.58 17.60
CA THR A 20 7.13 7.39 16.78
C THR A 20 5.64 7.14 16.59
N ARG A 21 4.85 7.25 17.66
CA ARG A 21 3.41 7.10 17.59
C ARG A 21 2.77 8.16 16.69
N SER A 22 3.17 9.43 16.84
CA SER A 22 2.68 10.53 16.01
C SER A 22 3.04 10.33 14.53
N PHE A 23 4.25 9.87 14.22
CA PHE A 23 4.69 9.57 12.86
C PHE A 23 3.84 8.44 12.25
N ILE A 24 3.68 7.33 12.93
CA ILE A 24 2.88 6.19 12.46
C ILE A 24 1.41 6.62 12.24
N GLN A 25 0.85 7.45 13.12
CA GLN A 25 -0.49 8.00 12.91
C GLN A 25 -0.59 8.84 11.62
N LYS A 26 0.44 9.63 11.30
CA LYS A 26 0.50 10.38 10.03
C LYS A 26 0.57 9.45 8.83
N VAL A 27 1.38 8.38 8.90
CA VAL A 27 1.49 7.37 7.82
C VAL A 27 0.12 6.75 7.53
N TYR A 28 -0.55 6.22 8.57
CA TYR A 28 -1.88 5.62 8.39
C TYR A 28 -2.94 6.64 8.00
N GLY A 29 -2.83 7.88 8.46
CA GLY A 29 -3.73 8.98 8.07
C GLY A 29 -3.64 9.27 6.57
N TRP A 30 -2.42 9.39 6.03
CA TRP A 30 -2.21 9.57 4.59
C TRP A 30 -2.65 8.34 3.79
N MET A 31 -2.33 7.13 4.24
CA MET A 31 -2.77 5.89 3.61
C MET A 31 -4.31 5.81 3.53
N SER A 32 -5.00 6.10 4.64
CA SER A 32 -6.46 6.09 4.69
C SER A 32 -7.08 7.14 3.75
N LEU A 33 -6.48 8.33 3.69
CA LEU A 33 -6.86 9.36 2.72
C LEU A 33 -6.70 8.85 1.28
N GLY A 34 -5.55 8.23 0.97
CA GLY A 34 -5.31 7.65 -0.35
C GLY A 34 -6.34 6.59 -0.71
N LEU A 35 -6.64 5.66 0.21
CA LEU A 35 -7.66 4.63 -0.01
C LEU A 35 -9.07 5.24 -0.19
N ALA A 36 -9.41 6.28 0.58
CA ALA A 36 -10.68 7.00 0.43
C ALA A 36 -10.80 7.69 -0.94
N VAL A 37 -9.73 8.36 -1.40
CA VAL A 37 -9.67 8.97 -2.74
C VAL A 37 -9.81 7.91 -3.82
N THR A 38 -9.07 6.79 -3.71
CA THR A 38 -9.15 5.66 -4.64
C THR A 38 -10.57 5.10 -4.72
N GLY A 39 -11.19 4.84 -3.56
CA GLY A 39 -12.56 4.34 -3.48
C GLY A 39 -13.57 5.32 -4.08
N ALA A 40 -13.45 6.61 -3.76
CA ALA A 40 -14.34 7.66 -4.30
C ALA A 40 -14.23 7.76 -5.84
N CYS A 41 -13.00 7.78 -6.38
CA CYS A 41 -12.78 7.80 -7.83
C CYS A 41 -13.30 6.53 -8.51
N ALA A 42 -13.07 5.35 -7.92
CA ALA A 42 -13.56 4.09 -8.46
C ALA A 42 -15.09 4.01 -8.47
N LEU A 43 -15.76 4.46 -7.40
CA LEU A 43 -17.22 4.53 -7.31
C LEU A 43 -17.80 5.56 -8.27
N TYR A 44 -17.15 6.72 -8.41
CA TYR A 44 -17.57 7.73 -9.38
C TYR A 44 -17.52 7.19 -10.81
N MET A 45 -16.44 6.52 -11.20
CA MET A 45 -16.35 5.87 -12.50
C MET A 45 -17.39 4.75 -12.67
N ALA A 46 -17.71 4.03 -11.58
CA ALA A 46 -18.70 2.95 -11.59
C ALA A 46 -20.15 3.44 -11.64
N SER A 47 -20.41 4.72 -11.36
CA SER A 47 -21.77 5.32 -11.43
C SER A 47 -22.32 5.36 -12.86
N ASP A 48 -21.45 5.45 -13.87
CA ASP A 48 -21.82 5.32 -15.28
C ASP A 48 -20.96 4.24 -15.96
N PRO A 49 -21.52 3.07 -16.29
CA PRO A 49 -20.80 2.00 -16.98
C PRO A 49 -20.13 2.42 -18.30
N ARG A 50 -20.62 3.49 -18.94
CA ARG A 50 -20.04 4.02 -20.18
C ARG A 50 -18.64 4.60 -19.96
N MET A 51 -18.39 5.19 -18.77
CA MET A 51 -17.07 5.71 -18.42
C MET A 51 -16.04 4.58 -18.34
N ILE A 52 -16.37 3.47 -17.66
CA ILE A 52 -15.46 2.33 -17.55
C ILE A 52 -15.30 1.64 -18.91
N MET A 53 -16.40 1.47 -19.67
CA MET A 53 -16.35 0.92 -21.03
C MET A 53 -15.43 1.75 -21.94
N GLY A 54 -15.55 3.09 -21.91
CA GLY A 54 -14.66 3.98 -22.66
C GLY A 54 -13.19 3.82 -22.30
N LEU A 55 -12.89 3.63 -21.02
CA LEU A 55 -11.55 3.37 -20.53
C LEU A 55 -11.01 2.03 -21.05
N VAL A 56 -11.79 0.94 -20.95
CA VAL A 56 -11.36 -0.41 -21.35
C VAL A 56 -11.24 -0.55 -22.87
N GLN A 57 -12.13 0.10 -23.64
CA GLN A 57 -12.08 0.08 -25.10
C GLN A 57 -10.87 0.86 -25.65
N ASN A 58 -10.46 1.91 -24.98
CA ASN A 58 -9.27 2.67 -25.36
C ASN A 58 -8.01 2.08 -24.70
N ARG A 59 -7.44 1.06 -25.34
CA ARG A 59 -6.23 0.37 -24.84
C ARG A 59 -5.05 1.32 -24.60
N VAL A 60 -4.90 2.33 -25.45
CA VAL A 60 -3.81 3.32 -25.31
C VAL A 60 -3.99 4.12 -24.03
N LEU A 61 -5.21 4.56 -23.73
CA LEU A 61 -5.52 5.27 -22.51
C LEU A 61 -5.30 4.38 -21.27
N LEU A 62 -5.80 3.14 -21.30
CA LEU A 62 -5.66 2.20 -20.17
C LEU A 62 -4.17 1.89 -19.87
N TYR A 63 -3.39 1.52 -20.89
CA TYR A 63 -1.96 1.26 -20.70
C TYR A 63 -1.18 2.53 -20.35
N GLY A 64 -1.58 3.68 -20.88
CA GLY A 64 -1.01 4.98 -20.53
C GLY A 64 -1.21 5.33 -19.06
N LEU A 65 -2.42 5.08 -18.51
CA LEU A 65 -2.71 5.25 -17.08
C LEU A 65 -1.86 4.32 -16.22
N MET A 66 -1.79 3.03 -16.57
CA MET A 66 -0.95 2.06 -15.84
C MET A 66 0.53 2.47 -15.86
N ALA A 67 1.04 2.94 -16.99
CA ALA A 67 2.41 3.44 -17.11
C ALA A 67 2.62 4.72 -16.27
N ALA A 68 1.63 5.63 -16.23
CA ALA A 68 1.67 6.82 -15.41
C ALA A 68 1.66 6.48 -13.91
N GLU A 69 0.86 5.51 -13.48
CA GLU A 69 0.86 5.01 -12.09
C GLU A 69 2.24 4.47 -11.69
N LEU A 70 2.84 3.59 -12.53
CA LEU A 70 4.18 3.08 -12.28
C LEU A 70 5.22 4.20 -12.24
N GLY A 71 5.15 5.15 -13.17
CA GLY A 71 6.02 6.33 -13.20
C GLY A 71 5.90 7.17 -11.94
N LEU A 72 4.67 7.40 -11.44
CA LEU A 72 4.42 8.15 -10.20
C LEU A 72 4.93 7.41 -8.96
N VAL A 73 4.80 6.09 -8.87
CA VAL A 73 5.39 5.29 -7.78
C VAL A 73 6.91 5.44 -7.77
N VAL A 74 7.55 5.28 -8.92
CA VAL A 74 9.02 5.44 -9.05
C VAL A 74 9.43 6.88 -8.71
N PHE A 75 8.70 7.88 -9.23
CA PHE A 75 8.94 9.29 -8.95
C PHE A 75 8.81 9.61 -7.45
N LEU A 76 7.71 9.23 -6.81
CA LEU A 76 7.51 9.44 -5.38
C LEU A 76 8.56 8.70 -4.56
N SER A 77 8.83 7.43 -4.84
CA SER A 77 9.81 6.62 -4.09
C SER A 77 11.23 7.17 -4.21
N GLY A 78 11.62 7.67 -5.40
CA GLY A 78 12.97 8.13 -5.68
C GLY A 78 13.24 9.57 -5.23
N TRP A 79 12.27 10.47 -5.39
CA TRP A 79 12.50 11.92 -5.22
C TRP A 79 11.73 12.57 -4.07
N VAL A 80 10.89 11.83 -3.32
CA VAL A 80 10.09 12.41 -2.22
C VAL A 80 10.92 13.19 -1.21
N ARG A 81 12.16 12.78 -0.94
CA ARG A 81 13.04 13.44 0.04
C ARG A 81 13.52 14.81 -0.43
N THR A 82 13.64 15.02 -1.73
CA THR A 82 14.17 16.26 -2.35
C THR A 82 13.10 17.23 -2.80
N MET A 83 11.85 16.75 -3.03
CA MET A 83 10.76 17.62 -3.47
C MET A 83 10.14 18.41 -2.31
N GLU A 84 9.36 19.44 -2.63
CA GLU A 84 8.59 20.18 -1.64
C GLU A 84 7.44 19.32 -1.07
N VAL A 85 7.06 19.55 0.19
CA VAL A 85 5.97 18.82 0.87
C VAL A 85 4.66 18.94 0.10
N GLY A 86 4.37 20.13 -0.46
CA GLY A 86 3.18 20.36 -1.29
C GLY A 86 3.12 19.44 -2.50
N THR A 87 4.24 19.33 -3.22
CA THR A 87 4.39 18.44 -4.39
C THR A 87 4.23 16.97 -4.01
N ALA A 88 4.83 16.53 -2.89
CA ALA A 88 4.70 15.15 -2.42
C ALA A 88 3.24 14.80 -2.07
N ARG A 89 2.52 15.71 -1.40
CA ARG A 89 1.10 15.55 -1.07
C ARG A 89 0.24 15.45 -2.33
N PHE A 90 0.43 16.39 -3.25
CA PHE A 90 -0.32 16.40 -4.51
C PHE A 90 -0.06 15.13 -5.32
N ALA A 91 1.20 14.75 -5.49
CA ALA A 91 1.58 13.56 -6.26
C ALA A 91 0.98 12.27 -5.65
N PHE A 92 0.96 12.14 -4.32
CA PHE A 92 0.35 10.99 -3.64
C PHE A 92 -1.18 10.94 -3.84
N VAL A 93 -1.88 12.08 -3.67
CA VAL A 93 -3.34 12.15 -3.87
C VAL A 93 -3.68 11.93 -5.34
N PHE A 94 -2.92 12.50 -6.26
CA PHE A 94 -3.10 12.29 -7.70
C PHE A 94 -2.88 10.83 -8.10
N TYR A 95 -1.83 10.19 -7.57
CA TYR A 95 -1.59 8.76 -7.73
C TYR A 95 -2.78 7.94 -7.23
N SER A 96 -3.30 8.23 -6.03
CA SER A 96 -4.45 7.54 -5.46
C SER A 96 -5.71 7.69 -6.32
N ALA A 97 -5.91 8.87 -6.93
CA ALA A 97 -7.02 9.12 -7.84
C ALA A 97 -6.88 8.30 -9.15
N LEU A 98 -5.68 8.28 -9.75
CA LEU A 98 -5.41 7.47 -10.95
C LEU A 98 -5.66 5.98 -10.68
N THR A 99 -5.13 5.46 -9.56
CA THR A 99 -5.37 4.07 -9.13
C THR A 99 -6.87 3.80 -8.97
N GLY A 100 -7.64 4.76 -8.46
CA GLY A 100 -9.10 4.65 -8.38
C GLY A 100 -9.77 4.51 -9.75
N VAL A 101 -9.34 5.30 -10.73
CA VAL A 101 -9.84 5.21 -12.11
C VAL A 101 -9.51 3.84 -12.71
N THR A 102 -8.29 3.37 -12.58
CA THR A 102 -7.87 2.05 -13.09
C THR A 102 -8.58 0.91 -12.38
N LEU A 103 -8.70 0.96 -11.06
CA LEU A 103 -9.42 -0.03 -10.25
C LEU A 103 -10.92 -0.07 -10.53
N SER A 104 -11.51 1.00 -11.06
CA SER A 104 -12.93 0.99 -11.42
C SER A 104 -13.31 -0.16 -12.37
N THR A 105 -12.36 -0.66 -13.15
CA THR A 105 -12.57 -1.81 -14.06
C THR A 105 -13.00 -3.08 -13.33
N ILE A 106 -12.71 -3.22 -12.03
CA ILE A 106 -13.17 -4.37 -11.23
C ILE A 106 -14.68 -4.46 -11.12
N PHE A 107 -15.39 -3.31 -11.20
CA PHE A 107 -16.87 -3.28 -11.17
C PHE A 107 -17.52 -3.89 -12.41
N LEU A 108 -16.79 -4.03 -13.52
CA LEU A 108 -17.26 -4.78 -14.69
C LEU A 108 -17.18 -6.30 -14.48
N ILE A 109 -16.21 -6.75 -13.66
CA ILE A 109 -15.87 -8.16 -13.51
C ILE A 109 -16.54 -8.77 -12.27
N TYR A 110 -16.55 -8.03 -11.16
CA TYR A 110 -16.99 -8.53 -9.86
C TYR A 110 -18.26 -7.84 -9.37
N THR A 111 -19.03 -8.55 -8.54
CA THR A 111 -20.20 -7.95 -7.88
C THR A 111 -19.76 -6.96 -6.79
N ALA A 112 -20.55 -5.90 -6.58
CA ALA A 112 -20.27 -4.90 -5.54
C ALA A 112 -20.13 -5.53 -4.13
N GLY A 113 -20.95 -6.54 -3.82
CA GLY A 113 -20.86 -7.28 -2.55
C GLY A 113 -19.52 -7.99 -2.39
N SER A 114 -18.99 -8.61 -3.46
CA SER A 114 -17.68 -9.27 -3.42
C SER A 114 -16.54 -8.25 -3.23
N ILE A 115 -16.62 -7.10 -3.90
CA ILE A 115 -15.65 -6.02 -3.76
C ILE A 115 -15.64 -5.52 -2.31
N ALA A 116 -16.80 -5.25 -1.73
CA ALA A 116 -16.91 -4.82 -0.33
C ALA A 116 -16.38 -5.88 0.64
N THR A 117 -16.76 -7.15 0.46
CA THR A 117 -16.28 -8.26 1.31
C THR A 117 -14.76 -8.39 1.24
N ALA A 118 -14.17 -8.38 0.04
CA ALA A 118 -12.72 -8.45 -0.13
C ALA A 118 -12.03 -7.25 0.53
N PHE A 119 -12.61 -6.04 0.42
CA PHE A 119 -12.07 -4.83 1.05
C PHE A 119 -12.04 -4.95 2.58
N PHE A 120 -13.13 -5.39 3.22
CA PHE A 120 -13.18 -5.55 4.67
C PHE A 120 -12.25 -6.65 5.17
N ILE A 121 -12.16 -7.79 4.45
CA ILE A 121 -11.22 -8.87 4.80
C ILE A 121 -9.78 -8.36 4.67
N THR A 122 -9.46 -7.62 3.60
CA THR A 122 -8.16 -7.00 3.43
C THR A 122 -7.85 -6.06 4.60
N GLY A 123 -8.79 -5.19 4.96
CA GLY A 123 -8.64 -4.26 6.09
C GLY A 123 -8.36 -4.97 7.41
N GLY A 124 -9.09 -6.07 7.68
CA GLY A 124 -8.87 -6.89 8.88
C GLY A 124 -7.49 -7.56 8.90
N LEU A 125 -7.12 -8.21 7.80
CA LEU A 125 -5.83 -8.89 7.67
C LEU A 125 -4.66 -7.91 7.70
N PHE A 126 -4.75 -6.82 6.94
CA PHE A 126 -3.78 -5.74 6.93
C PHE A 126 -3.60 -5.12 8.33
N GLY A 127 -4.72 -4.80 9.01
CA GLY A 127 -4.70 -4.25 10.36
C GLY A 127 -4.05 -5.19 11.38
N ALA A 128 -4.36 -6.48 11.32
CA ALA A 128 -3.75 -7.49 12.18
C ALA A 128 -2.23 -7.60 11.96
N MET A 129 -1.78 -7.64 10.70
CA MET A 129 -0.37 -7.74 10.36
C MET A 129 0.41 -6.45 10.65
N SER A 130 -0.22 -5.29 10.46
CA SER A 130 0.34 -4.01 10.88
C SER A 130 0.50 -3.94 12.42
N ALA A 131 -0.50 -4.38 13.17
CA ALA A 131 -0.40 -4.45 14.63
C ALA A 131 0.70 -5.41 15.09
N TYR A 132 0.83 -6.56 14.44
CA TYR A 132 1.93 -7.50 14.68
C TYR A 132 3.29 -6.85 14.38
N GLY A 133 3.48 -6.27 13.19
CA GLY A 133 4.73 -5.61 12.80
C GLY A 133 5.13 -4.46 13.74
N TYR A 134 4.13 -3.70 14.24
CA TYR A 134 4.35 -2.62 15.20
C TYR A 134 4.75 -3.15 16.59
N ALA A 135 4.12 -4.24 17.07
CA ALA A 135 4.28 -4.74 18.42
C ALA A 135 5.43 -5.75 18.59
N THR A 136 5.77 -6.49 17.52
CA THR A 136 6.79 -7.54 17.59
C THR A 136 8.17 -6.99 17.95
N LYS A 137 8.90 -7.78 18.76
CA LYS A 137 10.30 -7.53 19.08
C LYS A 137 11.26 -8.34 18.18
N THR A 138 10.72 -9.29 17.42
CA THR A 138 11.50 -10.10 16.47
C THR A 138 11.88 -9.22 15.29
N ASP A 139 13.13 -9.23 14.88
CA ASP A 139 13.60 -8.55 13.67
C ASP A 139 13.03 -9.23 12.42
N LEU A 140 12.22 -8.50 11.67
CA LEU A 140 11.58 -9.00 10.45
C LEU A 140 12.39 -8.74 9.18
N THR A 141 13.61 -8.21 9.28
CA THR A 141 14.45 -7.83 8.11
C THR A 141 14.72 -9.04 7.19
N SER A 142 15.05 -10.19 7.75
CA SER A 142 15.27 -11.42 6.98
C SER A 142 14.00 -11.87 6.25
N MET A 143 12.86 -11.84 6.95
CA MET A 143 11.55 -12.14 6.37
C MET A 143 11.20 -11.15 5.26
N GLY A 144 11.39 -9.85 5.50
CA GLY A 144 11.16 -8.80 4.51
C GLY A 144 11.97 -9.01 3.23
N SER A 145 13.27 -9.34 3.36
CA SER A 145 14.13 -9.64 2.21
C SER A 145 13.61 -10.83 1.41
N PHE A 146 13.16 -11.87 2.08
CA PHE A 146 12.55 -13.04 1.44
C PHE A 146 11.23 -12.67 0.71
N MET A 147 10.38 -11.86 1.34
CA MET A 147 9.13 -11.39 0.73
C MET A 147 9.38 -10.50 -0.50
N ILE A 148 10.41 -9.65 -0.48
CA ILE A 148 10.80 -8.82 -1.64
C ILE A 148 11.26 -9.72 -2.80
N MET A 149 12.05 -10.76 -2.54
CA MET A 149 12.40 -11.75 -3.56
C MET A 149 11.16 -12.46 -4.12
N GLY A 150 10.22 -12.82 -3.25
CA GLY A 150 8.93 -13.39 -3.64
C GLY A 150 8.12 -12.44 -4.53
N LEU A 151 8.09 -11.15 -4.20
CA LEU A 151 7.42 -10.12 -4.99
C LEU A 151 8.03 -10.01 -6.40
N ILE A 152 9.36 -9.99 -6.50
CA ILE A 152 10.06 -10.00 -7.80
C ILE A 152 9.67 -11.25 -8.60
N GLY A 153 9.66 -12.41 -7.94
CA GLY A 153 9.24 -13.67 -8.57
C GLY A 153 7.79 -13.62 -9.08
N ILE A 154 6.87 -13.06 -8.31
CA ILE A 154 5.47 -12.87 -8.71
C ILE A 154 5.37 -11.95 -9.93
N ILE A 155 6.10 -10.84 -9.95
CA ILE A 155 6.12 -9.91 -11.09
C ILE A 155 6.61 -10.62 -12.34
N LEU A 156 7.74 -11.32 -12.28
CA LEU A 156 8.31 -12.03 -13.42
C LEU A 156 7.37 -13.15 -13.92
N ALA A 157 6.82 -13.94 -12.99
CA ALA A 157 5.88 -14.99 -13.33
C ALA A 157 4.56 -14.44 -13.92
N SER A 158 4.09 -13.28 -13.44
CA SER A 158 2.92 -12.58 -14.01
C SER A 158 3.18 -12.10 -15.42
N LEU A 159 4.38 -11.57 -15.70
CA LEU A 159 4.79 -11.19 -17.06
C LEU A 159 4.80 -12.41 -17.98
N VAL A 160 5.40 -13.53 -17.56
CA VAL A 160 5.38 -14.77 -18.35
C VAL A 160 3.95 -15.28 -18.57
N ASN A 161 3.11 -15.23 -17.53
CA ASN A 161 1.72 -15.69 -17.63
C ASN A 161 0.85 -14.81 -18.55
N MET A 162 1.25 -13.58 -18.82
CA MET A 162 0.57 -12.71 -19.78
C MET A 162 0.58 -13.30 -21.20
N TRP A 163 1.62 -14.07 -21.55
CA TRP A 163 1.69 -14.82 -22.82
C TRP A 163 1.15 -16.25 -22.67
N ALA A 164 1.48 -16.94 -21.57
CA ALA A 164 1.05 -18.32 -21.33
C ALA A 164 -0.46 -18.44 -21.08
N ARG A 165 -1.10 -17.38 -20.53
CA ARG A 165 -2.55 -17.31 -20.21
C ARG A 165 -3.07 -18.51 -19.42
N SER A 166 -2.24 -19.04 -18.52
CA SER A 166 -2.59 -20.20 -17.69
C SER A 166 -3.40 -19.76 -16.46
N ALA A 167 -4.62 -20.23 -16.38
CA ALA A 167 -5.49 -19.98 -15.20
C ALA A 167 -4.89 -20.59 -13.92
N ALA A 168 -4.26 -21.76 -14.00
CA ALA A 168 -3.62 -22.38 -12.84
C ALA A 168 -2.48 -21.53 -12.29
N VAL A 169 -1.66 -20.92 -13.17
CA VAL A 169 -0.60 -20.00 -12.75
C VAL A 169 -1.22 -18.72 -12.15
N GLU A 170 -2.27 -18.17 -12.73
CA GLU A 170 -2.96 -16.99 -12.17
C GLU A 170 -3.47 -17.24 -10.74
N TRP A 171 -4.06 -18.40 -10.50
CA TRP A 171 -4.50 -18.82 -9.17
C TRP A 171 -3.32 -18.95 -8.19
N ALA A 172 -2.27 -19.65 -8.59
CA ALA A 172 -1.07 -19.84 -7.76
C ALA A 172 -0.44 -18.47 -7.41
N LEU A 173 -0.30 -17.58 -8.38
CA LEU A 173 0.22 -16.23 -8.16
C LEU A 173 -0.66 -15.41 -7.20
N SER A 174 -1.98 -15.57 -7.25
CA SER A 174 -2.87 -14.87 -6.33
C SER A 174 -2.69 -15.33 -4.88
N TYR A 175 -2.55 -16.63 -4.62
CA TYR A 175 -2.25 -17.15 -3.28
C TYR A 175 -0.87 -16.72 -2.78
N LEU A 176 0.15 -16.83 -3.63
CA LEU A 176 1.51 -16.38 -3.29
C LEU A 176 1.53 -14.88 -2.99
N SER A 177 0.80 -14.08 -3.76
CA SER A 177 0.69 -12.63 -3.52
C SER A 177 0.10 -12.32 -2.15
N ILE A 178 -0.94 -13.04 -1.71
CA ILE A 178 -1.49 -12.85 -0.37
C ILE A 178 -0.42 -13.09 0.69
N LEU A 179 0.31 -14.21 0.61
CA LEU A 179 1.36 -14.53 1.57
C LEU A 179 2.46 -13.47 1.60
N VAL A 180 2.91 -13.04 0.42
CA VAL A 180 3.95 -12.03 0.27
C VAL A 180 3.50 -10.68 0.84
N PHE A 181 2.30 -10.18 0.46
CA PHE A 181 1.85 -8.87 0.93
C PHE A 181 1.43 -8.85 2.40
N VAL A 182 0.97 -9.96 2.95
CA VAL A 182 0.78 -10.14 4.40
C VAL A 182 2.11 -10.01 5.14
N GLY A 183 3.15 -10.68 4.65
CA GLY A 183 4.50 -10.58 5.22
C GLY A 183 5.11 -9.19 5.06
N LEU A 184 4.97 -8.57 3.87
CA LEU A 184 5.45 -7.21 3.62
C LEU A 184 4.75 -6.19 4.52
N THR A 185 3.44 -6.28 4.72
CA THR A 185 2.70 -5.39 5.63
C THR A 185 3.30 -5.36 7.04
N ALA A 186 3.65 -6.52 7.60
CA ALA A 186 4.29 -6.59 8.91
C ALA A 186 5.71 -6.00 8.90
N TYR A 187 6.52 -6.39 7.91
CA TYR A 187 7.88 -5.89 7.74
C TYR A 187 7.92 -4.38 7.52
N ASP A 188 7.10 -3.85 6.61
CA ASP A 188 7.10 -2.43 6.28
C ASP A 188 6.59 -1.60 7.46
N THR A 189 5.61 -2.08 8.22
CA THR A 189 5.20 -1.42 9.47
C THR A 189 6.34 -1.37 10.48
N GLN A 190 7.10 -2.45 10.66
CA GLN A 190 8.26 -2.45 11.55
C GLN A 190 9.36 -1.51 11.05
N LYS A 191 9.66 -1.53 9.75
CA LYS A 191 10.64 -0.65 9.11
C LYS A 191 10.27 0.82 9.27
N LEU A 192 8.99 1.19 9.09
CA LEU A 192 8.51 2.56 9.29
C LEU A 192 8.67 3.02 10.72
N LYS A 193 8.44 2.15 11.70
CA LYS A 193 8.69 2.45 13.12
C LYS A 193 10.16 2.79 13.38
N ALA A 194 11.09 2.11 12.72
CA ALA A 194 12.53 2.37 12.84
C ALA A 194 12.96 3.68 12.13
N LEU A 195 12.37 3.99 10.96
CA LEU A 195 12.73 5.17 10.16
C LEU A 195 12.43 6.52 10.84
N ASN A 196 11.51 6.57 11.80
CA ASN A 196 11.15 7.81 12.51
C ASN A 196 12.33 8.43 13.28
N THR A 197 13.36 7.65 13.60
CA THR A 197 14.52 8.13 14.35
C THR A 197 15.51 8.93 13.50
N GLU A 198 15.37 8.91 12.17
CA GLU A 198 16.33 9.50 11.23
C GLU A 198 16.06 10.98 10.92
N VAL A 199 14.83 11.48 11.12
CA VAL A 199 14.43 12.83 10.70
C VAL A 199 13.94 13.66 11.90
N ARG A 200 14.50 14.86 12.03
CA ARG A 200 14.21 15.77 13.16
C ARG A 200 13.36 17.00 12.78
N ASP A 201 13.21 17.28 11.49
CA ASP A 201 12.42 18.41 10.99
C ASP A 201 10.99 17.98 10.60
N ALA A 202 10.05 18.92 10.70
CA ALA A 202 8.63 18.68 10.43
C ALA A 202 8.35 18.31 8.97
N ASP A 203 9.07 18.95 8.05
CA ASP A 203 8.90 18.72 6.60
C ASP A 203 9.42 17.35 6.18
N GLY A 204 10.61 16.97 6.64
CA GLY A 204 11.16 15.65 6.40
C GLY A 204 10.28 14.55 6.99
N THR A 205 9.77 14.75 8.21
CA THR A 205 8.82 13.83 8.84
C THR A 205 7.56 13.66 7.99
N THR A 206 7.02 14.74 7.40
CA THR A 206 5.83 14.67 6.54
C THR A 206 6.12 13.94 5.23
N LYS A 207 7.27 14.21 4.60
CA LYS A 207 7.70 13.53 3.36
C LYS A 207 7.89 12.03 3.60
N LEU A 208 8.54 11.65 4.71
CA LEU A 208 8.69 10.24 5.09
C LEU A 208 7.34 9.58 5.42
N ALA A 209 6.41 10.32 6.03
CA ALA A 209 5.07 9.79 6.28
C ALA A 209 4.30 9.53 4.98
N ILE A 210 4.46 10.39 3.97
CA ILE A 210 3.85 10.17 2.64
C ILE A 210 4.49 8.96 1.94
N LEU A 211 5.82 8.82 2.02
CA LEU A 211 6.52 7.66 1.47
C LEU A 211 6.06 6.36 2.14
N GLY A 212 5.99 6.37 3.48
CA GLY A 212 5.49 5.23 4.23
C GLY A 212 4.03 4.91 3.93
N ALA A 213 3.21 5.95 3.75
CA ALA A 213 1.81 5.78 3.34
C ALA A 213 1.70 5.17 1.94
N LEU A 214 2.55 5.57 1.00
CA LEU A 214 2.61 4.98 -0.34
C LEU A 214 2.96 3.49 -0.27
N THR A 215 3.98 3.12 0.52
CA THR A 215 4.40 1.73 0.69
C THR A 215 3.23 0.87 1.22
N LEU A 216 2.65 1.27 2.36
CA LEU A 216 1.53 0.53 2.96
C LEU A 216 0.26 0.54 2.10
N TYR A 217 0.03 1.61 1.35
CA TYR A 217 -1.06 1.70 0.38
C TYR A 217 -0.89 0.67 -0.74
N LEU A 218 0.32 0.53 -1.28
CA LEU A 218 0.64 -0.47 -2.31
C LEU A 218 0.43 -1.89 -1.78
N ASP A 219 0.88 -2.18 -0.56
CA ASP A 219 0.65 -3.48 0.07
C ASP A 219 -0.84 -3.77 0.20
N PHE A 220 -1.63 -2.78 0.66
CA PHE A 220 -3.07 -2.91 0.81
C PHE A 220 -3.77 -3.19 -0.53
N ILE A 221 -3.49 -2.39 -1.57
CA ILE A 221 -4.13 -2.54 -2.87
C ILE A 221 -3.78 -3.89 -3.51
N ASN A 222 -2.53 -4.33 -3.42
CA ASN A 222 -2.12 -5.62 -3.97
C ASN A 222 -2.73 -6.80 -3.19
N LEU A 223 -2.81 -6.71 -1.86
CA LEU A 223 -3.49 -7.69 -1.02
C LEU A 223 -4.99 -7.75 -1.35
N PHE A 224 -5.64 -6.58 -1.47
CA PHE A 224 -7.04 -6.46 -1.87
C PHE A 224 -7.32 -7.11 -3.23
N MET A 225 -6.51 -6.79 -4.23
CA MET A 225 -6.66 -7.35 -5.56
C MET A 225 -6.46 -8.87 -5.59
N SER A 226 -5.53 -9.38 -4.80
CA SER A 226 -5.25 -10.81 -4.70
C SER A 226 -6.40 -11.56 -4.01
N LEU A 227 -6.94 -11.01 -2.92
CA LEU A 227 -8.12 -11.54 -2.24
C LEU A 227 -9.36 -11.48 -3.13
N LEU A 228 -9.57 -10.37 -3.84
CA LEU A 228 -10.69 -10.21 -4.75
C LEU A 228 -10.65 -11.24 -5.90
N ARG A 229 -9.46 -11.56 -6.44
CA ARG A 229 -9.32 -12.61 -7.47
C ARG A 229 -9.71 -14.00 -6.97
N ILE A 230 -9.41 -14.31 -5.70
CA ILE A 230 -9.68 -15.63 -5.12
C ILE A 230 -11.13 -15.74 -4.67
N MET A 231 -11.66 -14.71 -4.00
CA MET A 231 -12.96 -14.76 -3.32
C MET A 231 -14.08 -14.11 -4.12
N GLY A 232 -13.75 -13.28 -5.11
CA GLY A 232 -14.71 -12.46 -5.82
C GLY A 232 -15.62 -13.28 -6.72
N ARG A 233 -16.94 -13.14 -6.55
CA ARG A 233 -17.92 -13.65 -7.51
C ARG A 233 -17.89 -12.78 -8.76
N ARG A 234 -17.59 -13.39 -9.88
CA ARG A 234 -17.68 -12.73 -11.21
C ARG A 234 -19.15 -12.56 -11.59
N ARG A 235 -19.44 -11.47 -12.30
CA ARG A 235 -20.76 -11.22 -12.88
C ARG A 235 -21.02 -12.11 -14.08
#